data_718f2407375e6892282c8eaf569a0b59
#
_entry.id   718f2407375e6892282c8eaf569a0b59
#
_cell.length_a   1.000
_cell.length_b   1.000
_cell.length_c   1.000
_cell.angle_alpha   90.00
_cell.angle_beta   90.00
_cell.angle_gamma   90.00
#
_symmetry.space_group_name_H-M   'P 1'
#
loop_
_entity.id
_entity.type
_entity.pdbx_description
1 polymer ?
#
loop_
_entity_poly.entity_id
_entity_poly.type
_entity_poly.pdbx_seq_one_letter_code
_entity_poly.pdbx_strand_id
1 'polypeptide(L)'
;DFEWRGYSYGEQPDVNHYHAAKALTIAGTDIYHPTQDDLTGAEIAFGGDMTRSLKRDNYLVLETEAQGYPGWTPYKGQLRLQAYSHLASGANSVMYWHWHSIHNSFETYWRGLLSHDMQENAPYREACIIGNEFSRLGSHLVNLKKKKQMMIIRMVLSRKMLFR
;
A
#
# COMPACT_ATOMS: atom_id res chain seq x y z
N ASP A 1 -3.90 7.46 -4.35
CA ASP A 1 -4.25 6.15 -4.92
C ASP A 1 -3.89 6.07 -6.39
N PHE A 2 -3.34 4.94 -6.78
CA PHE A 2 -3.18 4.59 -8.18
C PHE A 2 -4.14 3.47 -8.49
N GLU A 3 -5.21 3.83 -9.14
CA GLU A 3 -6.16 2.84 -9.52
C GLU A 3 -5.76 2.15 -10.82
N TRP A 4 -5.80 0.83 -10.83
CA TRP A 4 -5.46 0.06 -11.99
C TRP A 4 -6.45 -1.07 -12.32
N ARG A 5 -7.43 -1.30 -11.45
CA ARG A 5 -8.47 -2.32 -11.61
C ARG A 5 -9.91 -1.80 -11.60
N GLY A 6 -10.11 -0.49 -11.63
CA GLY A 6 -11.44 0.11 -11.56
C GLY A 6 -12.01 0.15 -10.13
N TYR A 7 -11.16 0.07 -9.12
CA TYR A 7 -11.54 0.17 -7.72
C TYR A 7 -11.20 1.55 -7.18
N SER A 8 -12.10 2.49 -7.35
CA SER A 8 -11.87 3.86 -6.95
C SER A 8 -13.05 4.46 -6.19
N TYR A 9 -12.74 5.22 -5.19
CA TYR A 9 -13.67 6.12 -4.53
C TYR A 9 -13.95 7.40 -5.34
N GLY A 10 -13.70 7.38 -6.59
CA GLY A 10 -13.90 8.47 -7.54
C GLY A 10 -12.74 8.59 -8.51
N GLU A 11 -13.07 8.65 -9.77
CA GLU A 11 -12.09 8.96 -10.80
C GLU A 11 -11.52 10.35 -10.57
N GLN A 12 -10.21 10.49 -10.66
CA GLN A 12 -9.50 11.76 -10.59
C GLN A 12 -8.73 11.99 -11.89
N PRO A 13 -9.42 12.11 -13.03
CA PRO A 13 -8.78 12.19 -14.33
C PRO A 13 -7.93 13.45 -14.49
N ASP A 14 -8.23 14.49 -13.72
CA ASP A 14 -7.55 15.78 -13.80
C ASP A 14 -6.30 15.87 -12.93
N VAL A 15 -5.99 14.84 -12.13
CA VAL A 15 -4.80 14.87 -11.28
C VAL A 15 -3.58 14.35 -12.03
N ASN A 16 -2.65 15.26 -12.28
CA ASN A 16 -1.32 14.90 -12.73
C ASN A 16 -0.42 14.67 -11.52
N HIS A 17 -0.18 13.41 -11.15
CA HIS A 17 0.60 13.03 -9.98
C HIS A 17 2.04 13.55 -10.03
N TYR A 18 2.67 13.62 -11.21
CA TYR A 18 4.01 14.20 -11.36
C TYR A 18 4.02 15.70 -11.07
N HIS A 19 2.95 16.40 -11.45
CA HIS A 19 2.81 17.82 -11.15
C HIS A 19 2.57 18.03 -9.65
N ALA A 20 1.62 17.31 -9.07
CA ALA A 20 1.29 17.39 -7.65
C ALA A 20 2.51 17.04 -6.77
N ALA A 21 3.29 16.03 -7.15
CA ALA A 21 4.47 15.61 -6.42
C ALA A 21 5.57 16.68 -6.31
N LYS A 22 5.55 17.71 -7.16
CA LYS A 22 6.50 18.84 -7.03
C LYS A 22 6.32 19.60 -5.74
N ALA A 23 5.11 19.66 -5.20
CA ALA A 23 4.78 20.33 -3.95
C ALA A 23 5.09 19.49 -2.70
N LEU A 24 5.39 18.20 -2.87
CA LEU A 24 5.62 17.28 -1.77
C LEU A 24 7.11 17.15 -1.45
N THR A 25 7.44 17.05 -0.18
CA THR A 25 8.80 16.71 0.28
C THR A 25 9.14 15.26 -0.07
N ILE A 26 8.23 14.34 0.23
CA ILE A 26 8.35 12.91 -0.03
C ILE A 26 7.07 12.46 -0.73
N ALA A 27 7.18 11.61 -1.75
CA ALA A 27 6.01 11.00 -2.35
C ALA A 27 5.46 9.90 -1.45
N GLY A 28 4.15 9.80 -1.37
CA GLY A 28 3.47 8.73 -0.67
C GLY A 28 2.16 8.38 -1.37
N THR A 29 1.67 7.19 -1.09
CA THR A 29 0.42 6.70 -1.65
C THR A 29 -0.20 5.62 -0.79
N ASP A 30 -1.47 5.40 -1.00
CA ASP A 30 -2.19 4.26 -0.46
C ASP A 30 -2.09 3.11 -1.46
N ILE A 31 -1.80 1.92 -0.96
CA ILE A 31 -1.72 0.71 -1.76
C ILE A 31 -2.57 -0.35 -1.09
N TYR A 32 -3.75 -0.57 -1.64
CA TYR A 32 -4.69 -1.58 -1.19
C TYR A 32 -4.62 -2.83 -2.06
N HIS A 33 -4.96 -3.96 -1.48
CA HIS A 33 -4.93 -5.25 -2.15
C HIS A 33 -6.36 -5.74 -2.42
N PRO A 34 -6.58 -6.54 -3.45
CA PRO A 34 -7.83 -7.24 -3.61
C PRO A 34 -8.02 -8.28 -2.50
N THR A 35 -9.12 -9.00 -2.52
CA THR A 35 -9.41 -10.06 -1.57
C THR A 35 -8.37 -11.20 -1.61
N GLN A 36 -8.35 -12.03 -0.59
CA GLN A 36 -7.40 -13.14 -0.42
C GLN A 36 -7.22 -14.03 -1.65
N ASP A 37 -8.31 -14.26 -2.39
CA ASP A 37 -8.29 -15.13 -3.56
C ASP A 37 -7.58 -14.54 -4.78
N ASP A 38 -7.23 -13.26 -4.72
CA ASP A 38 -6.68 -12.51 -5.84
C ASP A 38 -5.38 -11.74 -5.46
N LEU A 39 -4.71 -12.18 -4.41
CA LEU A 39 -3.45 -11.57 -3.96
C LEU A 39 -2.29 -12.00 -4.85
N THR A 40 -1.79 -11.07 -5.65
CA THR A 40 -0.71 -11.33 -6.61
C THR A 40 0.58 -10.58 -6.29
N GLY A 41 0.52 -9.56 -5.43
CA GLY A 41 1.61 -8.62 -5.19
C GLY A 41 1.82 -7.61 -6.32
N ALA A 42 1.03 -7.66 -7.38
CA ALA A 42 1.12 -6.73 -8.50
C ALA A 42 0.81 -5.29 -8.08
N GLU A 43 -0.11 -5.12 -7.13
CA GLU A 43 -0.48 -3.84 -6.53
C GLU A 43 0.72 -3.17 -5.86
N ILE A 44 1.49 -3.93 -5.09
CA ILE A 44 2.69 -3.44 -4.42
C ILE A 44 3.75 -3.03 -5.45
N ALA A 45 3.98 -3.88 -6.44
CA ALA A 45 4.97 -3.61 -7.48
C ALA A 45 4.58 -2.37 -8.31
N PHE A 46 3.35 -2.31 -8.77
CA PHE A 46 2.85 -1.21 -9.59
C PHE A 46 2.77 0.10 -8.82
N GLY A 47 2.07 0.11 -7.68
CA GLY A 47 1.92 1.30 -6.84
C GLY A 47 3.26 1.82 -6.33
N GLY A 48 4.15 0.92 -5.93
CA GLY A 48 5.50 1.25 -5.50
C GLY A 48 6.35 1.87 -6.60
N ASP A 49 6.37 1.28 -7.79
CA ASP A 49 7.15 1.82 -8.91
C ASP A 49 6.58 3.15 -9.42
N MET A 50 5.25 3.29 -9.46
CA MET A 50 4.60 4.55 -9.82
C MET A 50 4.97 5.65 -8.82
N THR A 51 4.78 5.42 -7.52
CA THR A 51 5.05 6.42 -6.48
C THR A 51 6.52 6.81 -6.46
N ARG A 52 7.41 5.83 -6.52
CA ARG A 52 8.85 6.06 -6.58
C ARG A 52 9.26 6.87 -7.81
N SER A 53 8.60 6.69 -8.94
CA SER A 53 8.90 7.42 -10.17
C SER A 53 8.60 8.91 -10.08
N LEU A 54 7.64 9.32 -9.23
CA LEU A 54 7.21 10.72 -9.08
C LEU A 54 8.35 11.64 -8.64
N LYS A 55 9.19 11.17 -7.74
CA LYS A 55 10.35 11.93 -7.22
C LYS A 55 11.69 11.25 -7.48
N ARG A 56 11.68 10.08 -8.13
CA ARG A 56 12.88 9.25 -8.36
C ARG A 56 13.62 8.88 -7.09
N ASP A 57 12.89 8.70 -6.01
CA ASP A 57 13.39 8.37 -4.70
C ASP A 57 12.45 7.38 -3.99
N ASN A 58 12.90 6.85 -2.84
CA ASN A 58 12.07 6.06 -1.97
C ASN A 58 10.80 6.83 -1.58
N TYR A 59 9.76 6.12 -1.19
CA TYR A 59 8.42 6.66 -0.97
C TYR A 59 7.84 6.15 0.36
N LEU A 60 6.64 6.61 0.69
CA LEU A 60 5.89 6.15 1.86
C LEU A 60 4.64 5.42 1.39
N VAL A 61 4.32 4.30 2.03
CA VAL A 61 2.98 3.71 2.00
C VAL A 61 2.20 4.36 3.13
N LEU A 62 1.28 5.27 2.77
CA LEU A 62 0.51 6.07 3.73
C LEU A 62 -0.69 5.31 4.25
N GLU A 63 -1.25 4.42 3.43
CA GLU A 63 -2.27 3.48 3.84
C GLU A 63 -2.10 2.14 3.14
N THR A 64 -2.33 1.09 3.88
CA THR A 64 -2.63 -0.23 3.38
C THR A 64 -3.54 -0.93 4.38
N GLU A 65 -4.34 -1.87 3.93
CA GLU A 65 -5.27 -2.55 4.83
C GLU A 65 -4.58 -3.35 5.92
N ALA A 66 -5.07 -3.20 7.15
CA ALA A 66 -4.72 -4.09 8.26
C ALA A 66 -5.47 -5.42 8.14
N GLN A 67 -6.76 -5.35 7.83
CA GLN A 67 -7.64 -6.51 7.67
C GLN A 67 -8.63 -6.37 6.52
N GLY A 68 -8.97 -5.18 6.07
CA GLY A 68 -9.92 -4.94 5.00
C GLY A 68 -11.39 -4.91 5.42
N TYR A 69 -12.25 -4.66 4.45
CA TYR A 69 -13.68 -4.42 4.58
C TYR A 69 -14.48 -5.57 3.97
N PRO A 70 -15.71 -5.76 4.42
CA PRO A 70 -16.02 -6.75 5.43
C PRO A 70 -15.68 -8.16 4.96
N GLY A 71 -15.33 -9.02 5.89
CA GLY A 71 -15.11 -10.44 5.60
C GLY A 71 -13.69 -10.83 5.25
N TRP A 72 -12.78 -9.88 5.06
CA TRP A 72 -11.38 -10.18 4.78
C TRP A 72 -10.53 -10.18 6.05
N THR A 73 -9.78 -11.24 6.23
CA THR A 73 -8.80 -11.37 7.31
C THR A 73 -7.52 -11.94 6.70
N PRO A 74 -6.35 -11.30 6.95
CA PRO A 74 -5.11 -11.77 6.38
C PRO A 74 -4.74 -13.17 6.92
N TYR A 75 -4.11 -13.96 6.07
CA TYR A 75 -3.49 -15.20 6.49
C TYR A 75 -2.29 -14.92 7.40
N LYS A 76 -1.97 -15.88 8.26
CA LYS A 76 -0.77 -15.79 9.10
C LYS A 76 0.48 -15.58 8.25
N GLY A 77 1.21 -14.52 8.54
CA GLY A 77 2.41 -14.14 7.79
C GLY A 77 2.14 -13.24 6.58
N GLN A 78 0.88 -12.99 6.24
CA GLN A 78 0.52 -12.18 5.08
C GLN A 78 0.90 -10.71 5.24
N LEU A 79 0.57 -10.08 6.37
CA LEU A 79 0.96 -8.69 6.62
C LEU A 79 2.48 -8.53 6.60
N ARG A 80 3.19 -9.49 7.16
CA ARG A 80 4.65 -9.48 7.15
C ARG A 80 5.20 -9.60 5.73
N LEU A 81 4.68 -10.52 4.92
CA LEU A 81 5.08 -10.65 3.51
C LEU A 81 4.82 -9.35 2.73
N GLN A 82 3.66 -8.75 2.90
CA GLN A 82 3.30 -7.49 2.24
C GLN A 82 4.22 -6.34 2.69
N ALA A 83 4.47 -6.19 3.99
CA ALA A 83 5.33 -5.15 4.52
C ALA A 83 6.76 -5.24 3.95
N TYR A 84 7.32 -6.44 3.89
CA TYR A 84 8.64 -6.66 3.28
C TYR A 84 8.62 -6.46 1.76
N SER A 85 7.52 -6.76 1.09
CA SER A 85 7.36 -6.48 -0.34
C SER A 85 7.33 -4.98 -0.62
N HIS A 86 6.67 -4.19 0.23
CA HIS A 86 6.72 -2.72 0.17
C HIS A 86 8.15 -2.20 0.37
N LEU A 87 8.87 -2.69 1.38
CA LEU A 87 10.29 -2.33 1.57
C LEU A 87 11.13 -2.68 0.35
N ALA A 88 10.98 -3.88 -0.20
CA ALA A 88 11.70 -4.31 -1.39
C ALA A 88 11.36 -3.45 -2.62
N SER A 89 10.17 -2.86 -2.67
CA SER A 89 9.76 -1.91 -3.69
C SER A 89 10.28 -0.48 -3.47
N GLY A 90 10.92 -0.23 -2.33
CA GLY A 90 11.54 1.05 -2.00
C GLY A 90 10.72 1.93 -1.06
N ALA A 91 9.73 1.37 -0.38
CA ALA A 91 9.01 2.08 0.68
C ALA A 91 9.90 2.26 1.92
N ASN A 92 9.88 3.42 2.53
CA ASN A 92 10.53 3.71 3.81
C ASN A 92 9.58 3.60 5.01
N SER A 93 8.30 3.44 4.75
CA SER A 93 7.26 3.33 5.78
C SER A 93 6.09 2.53 5.25
N VAL A 94 5.44 1.81 6.14
CA VAL A 94 4.17 1.13 5.88
C VAL A 94 3.22 1.49 7.01
N MET A 95 2.12 2.15 6.69
CA MET A 95 1.09 2.57 7.62
C MET A 95 -0.19 1.80 7.34
N TYR A 96 -0.81 1.30 8.40
CA TYR A 96 -2.02 0.49 8.29
C TYR A 96 -3.27 1.33 8.46
N TRP A 97 -4.25 1.13 7.61
CA TRP A 97 -5.61 1.55 7.81
C TRP A 97 -6.38 0.41 8.48
N HIS A 98 -6.66 0.49 9.79
CA HIS A 98 -6.01 1.48 10.64
C HIS A 98 -5.80 0.91 12.06
N TRP A 99 -5.54 1.75 13.05
CA TRP A 99 -5.16 1.34 14.39
C TRP A 99 -6.16 0.40 15.06
N HIS A 100 -7.44 0.74 15.04
CA HIS A 100 -8.51 -0.08 15.59
C HIS A 100 -9.69 -0.16 14.63
N SER A 101 -10.52 -1.19 14.78
CA SER A 101 -11.74 -1.32 13.98
C SER A 101 -12.69 -0.16 14.26
N ILE A 102 -13.31 0.35 13.20
CA ILE A 102 -14.10 1.60 13.25
C ILE A 102 -15.46 1.34 13.87
N HIS A 103 -15.86 2.18 14.86
CA HIS A 103 -17.12 2.05 15.59
C HIS A 103 -18.23 2.96 15.06
N ASN A 104 -17.89 3.97 14.30
CA ASN A 104 -18.84 4.99 13.85
C ASN A 104 -18.45 5.51 12.47
N SER A 105 -19.29 6.42 11.93
CA SER A 105 -19.08 7.03 10.63
C SER A 105 -19.30 6.06 9.46
N PHE A 106 -18.91 6.48 8.28
CA PHE A 106 -19.17 5.76 7.02
C PHE A 106 -18.52 4.38 6.96
N GLU A 107 -17.33 4.24 7.53
CA GLU A 107 -16.55 3.00 7.51
C GLU A 107 -16.68 2.17 8.80
N THR A 108 -17.82 2.21 9.46
CA THR A 108 -18.08 1.56 10.76
C THR A 108 -17.68 0.07 10.82
N TYR A 109 -17.67 -0.62 9.71
CA TYR A 109 -17.33 -2.06 9.66
C TYR A 109 -15.90 -2.32 9.18
N TRP A 110 -15.11 -1.28 8.93
CA TRP A 110 -13.73 -1.47 8.53
C TRP A 110 -12.90 -1.98 9.71
N ARG A 111 -12.15 -3.06 9.47
CA ARG A 111 -11.35 -3.71 10.50
C ARG A 111 -9.94 -3.16 10.52
N GLY A 112 -9.55 -2.64 11.68
CA GLY A 112 -8.19 -2.19 11.95
C GLY A 112 -7.29 -3.30 12.52
N LEU A 113 -6.13 -2.90 13.02
CA LEU A 113 -5.22 -3.82 13.72
C LEU A 113 -5.85 -4.38 14.98
N LEU A 114 -6.45 -3.53 15.82
CA LEU A 114 -7.25 -3.97 16.98
C LEU A 114 -8.68 -4.29 16.55
N SER A 115 -9.28 -5.26 17.23
CA SER A 115 -10.67 -5.66 17.04
C SER A 115 -11.65 -4.55 17.45
N HIS A 116 -12.96 -4.71 17.16
CA HIS A 116 -13.98 -3.75 17.58
C HIS A 116 -14.10 -3.61 19.10
N ASP A 117 -13.74 -4.64 19.85
CA ASP A 117 -13.65 -4.61 21.31
C ASP A 117 -12.30 -4.08 21.83
N MET A 118 -11.50 -3.48 20.95
CA MET A 118 -10.17 -2.93 21.24
C MET A 118 -9.16 -3.97 21.75
N GLN A 119 -9.41 -5.24 21.49
CA GLN A 119 -8.52 -6.32 21.89
C GLN A 119 -7.50 -6.67 20.81
N GLU A 120 -6.36 -7.17 21.28
CA GLU A 120 -5.33 -7.72 20.42
C GLU A 120 -5.82 -8.97 19.69
N ASN A 121 -5.46 -9.07 18.44
CA ASN A 121 -5.78 -10.21 17.59
C ASN A 121 -4.53 -10.65 16.80
N ALA A 122 -4.68 -11.61 15.90
CA ALA A 122 -3.56 -12.12 15.11
C ALA A 122 -2.90 -11.05 14.22
N PRO A 123 -3.64 -10.22 13.46
CA PRO A 123 -3.07 -9.09 12.72
C PRO A 123 -2.30 -8.09 13.59
N TYR A 124 -2.83 -7.73 14.75
CA TYR A 124 -2.12 -6.83 15.67
C TYR A 124 -0.78 -7.42 16.12
N ARG A 125 -0.77 -8.68 16.56
CA ARG A 125 0.48 -9.35 16.96
C ARG A 125 1.48 -9.46 15.82
N GLU A 126 1.00 -9.70 14.60
CA GLU A 126 1.87 -9.72 13.42
C GLU A 126 2.44 -8.33 13.11
N ALA A 127 1.64 -7.27 13.23
CA ALA A 127 2.12 -5.90 13.07
C ALA A 127 3.18 -5.53 14.13
N CYS A 128 3.04 -6.00 15.37
CA CYS A 128 4.06 -5.84 16.42
C CYS A 128 5.38 -6.55 16.04
N ILE A 129 5.31 -7.75 15.46
CA ILE A 129 6.49 -8.46 14.96
C ILE A 129 7.18 -7.64 13.86
N ILE A 130 6.41 -7.16 12.89
CA ILE A 130 6.91 -6.32 11.78
C ILE A 130 7.60 -5.07 12.32
N GLY A 131 6.95 -4.34 13.24
CA GLY A 131 7.49 -3.14 13.85
C GLY A 131 8.81 -3.39 14.58
N ASN A 132 8.90 -4.48 15.34
CA ASN A 132 10.13 -4.87 16.02
C ASN A 132 11.26 -5.25 15.04
N GLU A 133 10.92 -5.96 13.95
CA GLU A 133 11.89 -6.30 12.91
C GLU A 133 12.39 -5.04 12.19
N PHE A 134 11.49 -4.15 11.79
CA PHE A 134 11.84 -2.90 11.12
C PHE A 134 12.66 -1.97 12.00
N SER A 135 12.36 -1.92 13.29
CA SER A 135 13.16 -1.17 14.25
C SER A 135 14.60 -1.68 14.31
N ARG A 136 14.79 -3.00 14.32
CA ARG A 136 16.16 -3.60 14.32
C ARG A 136 16.89 -3.41 13.00
N LEU A 137 16.17 -3.46 11.89
CA LEU A 137 16.73 -3.32 10.54
C LEU A 137 16.90 -1.87 10.10
N GLY A 138 16.26 -0.92 10.79
CA GLY A 138 16.16 0.47 10.36
C GLY A 138 17.49 1.13 10.07
N SER A 139 18.50 0.93 10.92
CA SER A 139 19.84 1.47 10.72
C SER A 139 20.52 0.97 9.43
N HIS A 140 20.16 -0.21 8.96
CA HIS A 140 20.68 -0.79 7.73
C HIS A 140 19.85 -0.39 6.50
N LEU A 141 18.58 -0.07 6.69
CA LEU A 141 17.63 0.17 5.60
C LEU A 141 17.48 1.63 5.23
N VAL A 142 17.63 2.56 6.20
CA VAL A 142 17.31 3.99 6.04
C VAL A 142 18.06 4.66 4.89
N ASN A 143 19.26 4.21 4.58
CA ASN A 143 20.08 4.77 3.50
C ASN A 143 20.02 3.96 2.19
N LEU A 144 19.28 2.86 2.18
CA LEU A 144 19.16 2.05 0.98
C LEU A 144 18.26 2.76 -0.03
N LYS A 145 18.74 2.81 -1.26
CA LYS A 145 17.95 3.26 -2.41
C LYS A 145 17.74 2.08 -3.34
N LYS A 146 16.51 1.87 -3.76
CA LYS A 146 16.23 0.88 -4.79
C LYS A 146 17.02 1.24 -6.04
N LYS A 147 17.81 0.30 -6.58
CA LYS A 147 18.53 0.51 -7.84
C LYS A 147 17.53 0.88 -8.93
N LYS A 148 17.91 1.83 -9.78
CA LYS A 148 17.13 2.18 -10.98
C LYS A 148 17.08 0.94 -11.89
N GLN A 149 16.03 0.18 -11.82
CA GLN A 149 15.66 -0.75 -12.85
C GLN A 149 14.79 0.03 -13.84
N MET A 150 15.20 0.04 -15.09
CA MET A 150 14.34 0.57 -16.15
C MET A 150 13.25 -0.50 -16.37
N MET A 151 12.15 -0.40 -15.64
CA MET A 151 10.96 -1.16 -15.97
C MET A 151 10.31 -0.42 -17.12
N ILE A 152 10.49 -0.95 -18.34
CA ILE A 152 9.68 -0.56 -19.48
C ILE A 152 8.30 -1.13 -19.20
N ILE A 153 7.44 -0.34 -18.56
CA ILE A 153 6.01 -0.62 -18.53
C ILE A 153 5.56 -0.38 -19.97
N ARG A 154 5.55 -1.43 -20.77
CA ARG A 154 4.84 -1.43 -22.04
C ARG A 154 3.37 -1.43 -21.65
N MET A 155 2.77 -0.25 -21.49
CA MET A 155 1.34 -0.09 -21.49
C MET A 155 0.83 -0.63 -22.82
N VAL A 156 0.42 -1.86 -22.83
CA VAL A 156 -0.44 -2.38 -23.90
C VAL A 156 -1.79 -1.73 -23.64
N LEU A 157 -1.93 -0.51 -24.15
CA LEU A 157 -3.24 0.08 -24.32
C LEU A 157 -4.03 -0.89 -25.22
N SER A 158 -4.90 -1.65 -24.60
CA SER A 158 -5.82 -2.50 -25.30
C SER A 158 -6.56 -1.59 -26.29
N ARG A 159 -6.51 -1.94 -27.59
CA ARG A 159 -7.23 -1.23 -28.66
C ARG A 159 -8.74 -1.10 -28.42
N LYS A 160 -9.27 -1.64 -27.35
CA LYS A 160 -10.69 -1.55 -26.96
C LYS A 160 -11.08 -0.22 -26.28
N MET A 161 -10.13 0.64 -25.89
CA MET A 161 -10.45 1.96 -25.32
C MET A 161 -10.52 3.10 -26.32
N LEU A 162 -10.27 2.85 -27.61
CA LEU A 162 -10.25 3.90 -28.63
C LEU A 162 -11.55 4.00 -29.45
N PHE A 163 -12.56 3.19 -29.16
CA PHE A 163 -13.86 3.24 -29.86
C PHE A 163 -15.02 2.91 -28.89
N ARG A 164 -15.36 3.86 -28.05
CA ARG A 164 -16.72 4.10 -27.56
C ARG A 164 -16.86 5.57 -27.17
#